data_2b83b3cdbafeeaf51f39ce328093aa1d
#
_entry.id   2b83b3cdbafeeaf51f39ce328093aa1d
#
_cell.length_a   1.000
_cell.length_b   1.000
_cell.length_c   1.000
_cell.angle_alpha   90.00
_cell.angle_beta   90.00
_cell.angle_gamma   90.00
#
_symmetry.space_group_name_H-M   'P 1'
#
loop_
_entity.id
_entity.type
_entity.pdbx_description
1 polymer ?
#
loop_
_entity_poly.entity_id
_entity_poly.type
_entity_poly.pdbx_seq_one_letter_code
_entity_poly.pdbx_strand_id
1 'polypeptide(L)'
;MQEIGSSIRQPRRLPPLLSLRAFEAAAAHLSFQRAAVELSVTPSAISHQVRALEDTLGQPLFRRLTRQLALTPAGQRLFDDLRLGFDALEAGVDRLRRPTASRSVTLTTNTAFAARWVLPRMAAFRKACPGIELRLHAGDTVVDLARGDADIAVRSGSGNWPGLVAGELMAERYAPLCSPMLGLRRAGDLPKHQLIHCDWQPQALAPALWSRWFREAGIAQPRGRSAKAAGLSFSDETHAMLAALAGHGVALLSLTLAAEELRSGALVQPFGPALDTGSYFLATASGRENEPAIRAVWQWIESQAAA
;
A
#
# COMPACT_ATOMS: atom_id res chain seq x y z
N MET A 1 15.66 -39.08 16.13
CA MET A 1 15.87 -39.26 14.69
C MET A 1 14.47 -39.09 14.06
N GLN A 2 14.08 -37.84 13.75
CA GLN A 2 12.80 -37.53 13.16
C GLN A 2 13.00 -37.37 11.64
N GLU A 3 12.28 -38.19 10.89
CA GLU A 3 12.26 -38.16 9.44
C GLU A 3 11.68 -36.82 8.95
N ILE A 4 12.49 -36.06 8.27
CA ILE A 4 12.06 -34.88 7.50
C ILE A 4 11.32 -35.42 6.27
N GLY A 5 9.99 -35.44 6.36
CA GLY A 5 9.12 -35.78 5.24
C GLY A 5 9.37 -34.85 4.05
N SER A 6 10.11 -35.30 3.06
CA SER A 6 10.30 -34.60 1.80
C SER A 6 8.96 -34.59 1.03
N SER A 7 8.21 -33.52 1.17
CA SER A 7 7.12 -33.21 0.23
C SER A 7 7.74 -33.01 -1.15
N ILE A 8 7.67 -34.02 -2.00
CA ILE A 8 8.15 -33.96 -3.39
C ILE A 8 7.24 -32.94 -4.11
N ARG A 9 7.75 -31.73 -4.30
CA ARG A 9 7.09 -30.69 -5.09
C ARG A 9 6.91 -31.23 -6.50
N GLN A 10 5.68 -31.27 -7.01
CA GLN A 10 5.43 -31.60 -8.42
C GLN A 10 6.22 -30.62 -9.31
N PRO A 11 6.89 -31.11 -10.36
CA PRO A 11 7.67 -30.25 -11.25
C PRO A 11 6.75 -29.20 -11.89
N ARG A 12 7.21 -27.96 -11.90
CA ARG A 12 6.48 -26.85 -12.55
C ARG A 12 6.42 -27.11 -14.06
N ARG A 13 5.24 -27.19 -14.63
CA ARG A 13 5.01 -27.35 -16.06
C ARG A 13 5.05 -25.97 -16.75
N LEU A 14 6.23 -25.35 -16.80
CA LEU A 14 6.43 -24.08 -17.50
C LEU A 14 7.09 -24.32 -18.86
N PRO A 15 6.76 -23.51 -19.89
CA PRO A 15 7.55 -23.40 -21.08
C PRO A 15 9.01 -23.01 -20.73
N PRO A 16 9.98 -23.16 -21.67
CA PRO A 16 11.35 -22.75 -21.43
C PRO A 16 11.44 -21.29 -20.97
N LEU A 17 12.15 -21.02 -19.87
CA LEU A 17 12.28 -19.66 -19.32
C LEU A 17 12.84 -18.66 -20.31
N LEU A 18 13.73 -19.12 -21.23
CA LEU A 18 14.27 -18.27 -22.28
C LEU A 18 13.19 -17.78 -23.25
N SER A 19 12.24 -18.64 -23.60
CA SER A 19 11.12 -18.27 -24.47
C SER A 19 10.15 -17.31 -23.77
N LEU A 20 9.89 -17.53 -22.47
CA LEU A 20 9.07 -16.62 -21.66
C LEU A 20 9.71 -15.25 -21.53
N ARG A 21 11.04 -15.19 -21.29
CA ARG A 21 11.79 -13.93 -21.20
C ARG A 21 11.86 -13.19 -22.54
N ALA A 22 12.06 -13.91 -23.64
CA ALA A 22 12.05 -13.30 -24.98
C ALA A 22 10.69 -12.71 -25.35
N PHE A 23 9.60 -13.39 -24.97
CA PHE A 23 8.24 -12.88 -25.16
C PHE A 23 7.99 -11.64 -24.29
N GLU A 24 8.34 -11.67 -23.01
CA GLU A 24 8.14 -10.56 -22.06
C GLU A 24 8.86 -9.30 -22.56
N ALA A 25 10.15 -9.37 -22.92
CA ALA A 25 10.90 -8.25 -23.46
C ALA A 25 10.30 -7.73 -24.79
N ALA A 26 9.87 -8.65 -25.69
CA ALA A 26 9.23 -8.26 -26.94
C ALA A 26 7.86 -7.58 -26.72
N ALA A 27 7.12 -7.97 -25.70
CA ALA A 27 5.83 -7.39 -25.30
C ALA A 27 6.03 -6.01 -24.67
N ALA A 28 7.00 -5.84 -23.78
CA ALA A 28 7.32 -4.57 -23.13
C ALA A 28 7.66 -3.47 -24.15
N HIS A 29 8.43 -3.83 -25.19
CA HIS A 29 8.83 -2.88 -26.22
C HIS A 29 7.90 -2.83 -27.44
N LEU A 30 6.98 -3.76 -27.58
CA LEU A 30 6.23 -4.00 -28.83
C LEU A 30 7.16 -4.06 -30.07
N SER A 31 8.37 -4.62 -29.88
CA SER A 31 9.44 -4.62 -30.89
C SER A 31 10.45 -5.74 -30.65
N PHE A 32 10.57 -6.64 -31.61
CA PHE A 32 11.61 -7.69 -31.56
C PHE A 32 13.04 -7.14 -31.64
N GLN A 33 13.25 -6.00 -32.31
CA GLN A 33 14.56 -5.37 -32.39
C GLN A 33 14.99 -4.79 -31.03
N ARG A 34 14.10 -4.06 -30.34
CA ARG A 34 14.39 -3.49 -29.02
C ARG A 34 14.58 -4.60 -27.97
N ALA A 35 13.75 -5.62 -27.97
CA ALA A 35 13.92 -6.79 -27.11
C ALA A 35 15.26 -7.51 -27.34
N ALA A 36 15.70 -7.59 -28.60
CA ALA A 36 16.99 -8.18 -28.92
C ALA A 36 18.18 -7.38 -28.35
N VAL A 37 18.08 -6.05 -28.39
CA VAL A 37 19.07 -5.16 -27.76
C VAL A 37 19.11 -5.36 -26.25
N GLU A 38 17.95 -5.35 -25.60
CA GLU A 38 17.83 -5.55 -24.14
C GLU A 38 18.44 -6.89 -23.71
N LEU A 39 18.11 -7.98 -24.43
CA LEU A 39 18.56 -9.32 -24.06
C LEU A 39 19.94 -9.68 -24.64
N SER A 40 20.61 -8.75 -25.35
CA SER A 40 21.94 -8.96 -26.01
C SER A 40 21.94 -10.15 -26.94
N VAL A 41 20.90 -10.31 -27.76
CA VAL A 41 20.75 -11.38 -28.76
C VAL A 41 20.35 -10.81 -30.11
N THR A 42 20.17 -11.67 -31.12
CA THR A 42 19.70 -11.23 -32.45
C THR A 42 18.15 -11.15 -32.50
N PRO A 43 17.58 -10.26 -33.36
CA PRO A 43 16.12 -10.20 -33.53
C PRO A 43 15.50 -11.52 -34.06
N SER A 44 16.26 -12.29 -34.81
CA SER A 44 15.87 -13.63 -35.29
C SER A 44 15.77 -14.63 -34.14
N ALA A 45 16.67 -14.56 -33.15
CA ALA A 45 16.60 -15.39 -31.94
C ALA A 45 15.35 -15.08 -31.12
N ILE A 46 15.02 -13.80 -30.91
CA ILE A 46 13.77 -13.40 -30.24
C ILE A 46 12.55 -13.94 -31.01
N SER A 47 12.50 -13.73 -32.32
CA SER A 47 11.38 -14.23 -33.16
C SER A 47 11.23 -15.75 -33.07
N HIS A 48 12.33 -16.50 -33.03
CA HIS A 48 12.33 -17.95 -32.90
C HIS A 48 11.80 -18.38 -31.52
N GLN A 49 12.28 -17.76 -30.42
CA GLN A 49 11.82 -18.07 -29.07
C GLN A 49 10.34 -17.77 -28.87
N VAL A 50 9.87 -16.65 -29.39
CA VAL A 50 8.44 -16.28 -29.32
C VAL A 50 7.57 -17.28 -30.09
N ARG A 51 7.97 -17.69 -31.30
CA ARG A 51 7.24 -18.74 -32.06
C ARG A 51 7.19 -20.06 -31.31
N ALA A 52 8.33 -20.52 -30.77
CA ALA A 52 8.39 -21.74 -29.98
C ALA A 52 7.46 -21.69 -28.76
N LEU A 53 7.30 -20.51 -28.14
CA LEU A 53 6.35 -20.30 -27.06
C LEU A 53 4.91 -20.38 -27.56
N GLU A 54 4.58 -19.70 -28.66
CA GLU A 54 3.25 -19.73 -29.27
C GLU A 54 2.87 -21.16 -29.68
N ASP A 55 3.80 -21.92 -30.26
CA ASP A 55 3.61 -23.32 -30.61
C ASP A 55 3.37 -24.21 -29.39
N THR A 56 4.12 -23.97 -28.30
CA THR A 56 3.95 -24.71 -27.04
C THR A 56 2.60 -24.41 -26.38
N LEU A 57 2.11 -23.17 -26.48
CA LEU A 57 0.85 -22.73 -25.89
C LEU A 57 -0.36 -22.96 -26.82
N GLY A 58 -0.12 -23.30 -28.11
CA GLY A 58 -1.15 -23.55 -29.12
C GLY A 58 -1.96 -22.31 -29.52
N GLN A 59 -1.45 -21.09 -29.25
CA GLN A 59 -2.15 -19.86 -29.59
C GLN A 59 -1.19 -18.69 -29.84
N PRO A 60 -1.52 -17.76 -30.75
CA PRO A 60 -0.69 -16.59 -31.02
C PRO A 60 -0.75 -15.59 -29.86
N LEU A 61 0.41 -15.06 -29.49
CA LEU A 61 0.56 -14.03 -28.45
C LEU A 61 0.71 -12.64 -29.07
N PHE A 62 1.23 -12.57 -30.30
CA PHE A 62 1.31 -11.34 -31.07
C PHE A 62 0.43 -11.38 -32.33
N ARG A 63 -0.05 -10.22 -32.73
CA ARG A 63 -0.64 -9.95 -34.05
C ARG A 63 0.24 -8.93 -34.78
N ARG A 64 0.57 -9.27 -36.02
CA ARG A 64 1.30 -8.36 -36.90
C ARG A 64 0.30 -7.41 -37.58
N LEU A 65 0.40 -6.14 -37.32
CA LEU A 65 -0.29 -5.09 -38.03
C LEU A 65 0.66 -4.47 -39.07
N THR A 66 0.13 -3.79 -40.06
CA THR A 66 0.95 -3.09 -41.04
C THR A 66 1.87 -2.08 -40.35
N ARG A 67 3.17 -2.41 -40.21
CA ARG A 67 4.23 -1.61 -39.52
C ARG A 67 4.18 -1.60 -37.97
N GLN A 68 3.36 -2.40 -37.31
CA GLN A 68 3.29 -2.44 -35.85
C GLN A 68 3.13 -3.87 -35.34
N LEU A 69 3.73 -4.13 -34.18
CA LEU A 69 3.53 -5.32 -33.39
C LEU A 69 2.52 -5.01 -32.28
N ALA A 70 1.51 -5.85 -32.09
CA ALA A 70 0.53 -5.70 -31.03
C ALA A 70 0.30 -7.03 -30.33
N LEU A 71 -0.04 -7.00 -29.06
CA LEU A 71 -0.44 -8.20 -28.31
C LEU A 71 -1.84 -8.67 -28.70
N THR A 72 -2.04 -9.97 -28.64
CA THR A 72 -3.37 -10.57 -28.60
C THR A 72 -3.94 -10.45 -27.18
N PRO A 73 -5.24 -10.68 -26.93
CA PRO A 73 -5.77 -10.78 -25.57
C PRO A 73 -5.10 -11.86 -24.71
N ALA A 74 -4.66 -12.95 -25.33
CA ALA A 74 -3.87 -13.99 -24.66
C ALA A 74 -2.46 -13.49 -24.33
N GLY A 75 -1.80 -12.80 -25.28
CA GLY A 75 -0.50 -12.18 -25.07
C GLY A 75 -0.53 -11.15 -23.97
N GLN A 76 -1.57 -10.30 -23.89
CA GLN A 76 -1.68 -9.30 -22.84
C GLN A 76 -1.75 -9.94 -21.45
N ARG A 77 -2.62 -10.94 -21.26
CA ARG A 77 -2.72 -11.66 -19.97
C ARG A 77 -1.41 -12.32 -19.57
N LEU A 78 -0.76 -13.02 -20.51
CA LEU A 78 0.52 -13.68 -20.23
C LEU A 78 1.62 -12.65 -19.92
N PHE A 79 1.64 -11.50 -20.61
CA PHE A 79 2.60 -10.42 -20.34
C PHE A 79 2.46 -9.87 -18.92
N ASP A 80 1.23 -9.58 -18.49
CA ASP A 80 0.95 -9.07 -17.16
C ASP A 80 1.45 -10.06 -16.08
N ASP A 81 1.16 -11.37 -16.24
CA ASP A 81 1.61 -12.40 -15.31
C ASP A 81 3.14 -12.60 -15.31
N LEU A 82 3.77 -12.60 -16.51
CA LEU A 82 5.21 -12.78 -16.64
C LEU A 82 5.99 -11.60 -16.06
N ARG A 83 5.55 -10.37 -16.32
CA ARG A 83 6.16 -9.18 -15.74
C ARG A 83 6.23 -9.29 -14.21
N LEU A 84 5.11 -9.63 -13.59
CA LEU A 84 5.05 -9.87 -12.16
C LEU A 84 6.00 -10.99 -11.69
N GLY A 85 6.09 -12.06 -12.46
CA GLY A 85 6.97 -13.20 -12.16
C GLY A 85 8.46 -12.86 -12.29
N PHE A 86 8.86 -12.16 -13.35
CA PHE A 86 10.26 -11.76 -13.57
C PHE A 86 10.70 -10.67 -12.58
N ASP A 87 9.84 -9.70 -12.26
CA ASP A 87 10.10 -8.71 -11.20
C ASP A 87 10.39 -9.41 -9.85
N ALA A 88 9.64 -10.46 -9.51
CA ALA A 88 9.88 -11.24 -8.29
C ALA A 88 11.21 -12.01 -8.31
N LEU A 89 11.60 -12.55 -9.48
CA LEU A 89 12.89 -13.22 -9.65
C LEU A 89 14.05 -12.22 -9.53
N GLU A 90 13.95 -11.05 -10.18
CA GLU A 90 14.93 -9.98 -10.12
C GLU A 90 15.12 -9.48 -8.69
N ALA A 91 14.03 -9.18 -7.98
CA ALA A 91 14.06 -8.81 -6.57
C ALA A 91 14.73 -9.88 -5.70
N GLY A 92 14.53 -11.18 -6.01
CA GLY A 92 15.19 -12.29 -5.33
C GLY A 92 16.71 -12.30 -5.53
N VAL A 93 17.14 -12.09 -6.77
CA VAL A 93 18.58 -12.00 -7.12
C VAL A 93 19.21 -10.76 -6.49
N ASP A 94 18.54 -9.62 -6.54
CA ASP A 94 19.06 -8.37 -5.98
C ASP A 94 19.18 -8.43 -4.45
N ARG A 95 18.30 -9.15 -3.75
CA ARG A 95 18.47 -9.43 -2.32
C ARG A 95 19.78 -10.15 -2.02
N LEU A 96 20.18 -11.11 -2.86
CA LEU A 96 21.44 -11.83 -2.70
C LEU A 96 22.67 -10.96 -3.05
N ARG A 97 22.51 -10.04 -3.99
CA ARG A 97 23.57 -9.10 -4.42
C ARG A 97 23.78 -7.95 -3.44
N ARG A 98 22.76 -7.60 -2.62
CA ARG A 98 22.93 -6.58 -1.57
C ARG A 98 23.93 -7.11 -0.56
N PRO A 99 25.00 -6.35 -0.24
CA PRO A 99 25.94 -6.76 0.80
C PRO A 99 25.16 -6.99 2.11
N THR A 100 25.48 -8.05 2.82
CA THR A 100 24.89 -8.41 4.13
C THR A 100 25.07 -7.26 5.15
N ALA A 101 25.84 -6.24 4.81
CA ALA A 101 26.08 -5.02 5.59
C ALA A 101 25.11 -3.86 5.25
N SER A 102 24.24 -3.97 4.26
CA SER A 102 23.25 -2.91 4.00
C SER A 102 22.17 -2.96 5.06
N ARG A 103 22.35 -2.16 6.10
CA ARG A 103 21.37 -1.93 7.17
C ARG A 103 20.27 -0.99 6.71
N SER A 104 19.74 -1.21 5.51
CA SER A 104 18.63 -0.43 4.96
C SER A 104 17.33 -1.21 5.12
N VAL A 105 16.30 -0.58 5.65
CA VAL A 105 14.95 -1.13 5.80
C VAL A 105 13.97 -0.20 5.11
N THR A 106 13.18 -0.73 4.18
CA THR A 106 12.09 -0.01 3.52
C THR A 106 10.80 -0.24 4.27
N LEU A 107 10.26 0.81 4.88
CA LEU A 107 8.95 0.82 5.51
C LEU A 107 7.91 1.40 4.54
N THR A 108 6.86 0.64 4.24
CA THR A 108 5.72 1.15 3.47
C THR A 108 4.52 1.41 4.38
N THR A 109 3.83 2.51 4.14
CA THR A 109 2.60 2.86 4.86
C THR A 109 1.77 3.86 4.04
N ASN A 110 0.55 4.19 4.47
CA ASN A 110 -0.22 5.26 3.85
C ASN A 110 0.42 6.64 4.11
N THR A 111 0.09 7.61 3.28
CA THR A 111 0.68 8.95 3.31
C THR A 111 0.44 9.65 4.65
N ALA A 112 -0.77 9.54 5.19
CA ALA A 112 -1.13 10.19 6.45
C ALA A 112 -0.37 9.58 7.64
N PHE A 113 -0.26 8.26 7.73
CA PHE A 113 0.51 7.60 8.80
C PHE A 113 2.00 7.94 8.70
N ALA A 114 2.56 7.98 7.49
CA ALA A 114 3.94 8.41 7.29
C ALA A 114 4.17 9.82 7.84
N ALA A 115 3.33 10.78 7.42
CA ALA A 115 3.47 12.18 7.78
C ALA A 115 3.21 12.46 9.27
N ARG A 116 2.17 11.83 9.82
CA ARG A 116 1.65 12.19 11.15
C ARG A 116 2.18 11.31 12.28
N TRP A 117 2.55 10.06 11.96
CA TRP A 117 3.01 9.15 12.99
C TRP A 117 4.51 8.83 12.89
N VAL A 118 5.02 8.49 11.69
CA VAL A 118 6.42 8.07 11.51
C VAL A 118 7.38 9.25 11.59
N LEU A 119 7.17 10.28 10.75
CA LEU A 119 8.10 11.41 10.63
C LEU A 119 8.36 12.15 11.94
N PRO A 120 7.36 12.44 12.80
CA PRO A 120 7.61 13.10 14.09
C PRO A 120 8.51 12.27 15.03
N ARG A 121 8.57 10.94 14.83
CA ARG A 121 9.33 9.99 15.67
C ARG A 121 10.74 9.68 15.14
N MET A 122 11.16 10.30 14.02
CA MET A 122 12.45 9.99 13.39
C MET A 122 13.66 10.30 14.27
N ALA A 123 13.55 11.26 15.20
CA ALA A 123 14.62 11.53 16.17
C ALA A 123 14.80 10.36 17.15
N ALA A 124 13.70 9.76 17.60
CA ALA A 124 13.71 8.55 18.44
C ALA A 124 14.22 7.34 17.66
N PHE A 125 13.84 7.20 16.38
CA PHE A 125 14.36 6.14 15.51
C PHE A 125 15.88 6.16 15.42
N ARG A 126 16.50 7.31 15.13
CA ARG A 126 17.97 7.42 15.01
C ARG A 126 18.70 7.00 16.28
N LYS A 127 18.09 7.22 17.46
CA LYS A 127 18.66 6.80 18.75
C LYS A 127 18.50 5.29 18.97
N ALA A 128 17.35 4.73 18.62
CA ALA A 128 17.03 3.33 18.87
C ALA A 128 17.67 2.38 17.85
N CYS A 129 17.81 2.81 16.60
CA CYS A 129 18.31 2.00 15.47
C CYS A 129 19.56 2.65 14.83
N PRO A 130 20.67 2.84 15.57
CA PRO A 130 21.86 3.47 15.03
C PRO A 130 22.44 2.63 13.87
N GLY A 131 22.72 3.30 12.76
CA GLY A 131 23.30 2.66 11.57
C GLY A 131 22.31 1.88 10.71
N ILE A 132 20.98 1.98 10.97
CA ILE A 132 19.94 1.52 10.03
C ILE A 132 19.45 2.72 9.21
N GLU A 133 19.53 2.59 7.89
CA GLU A 133 18.91 3.51 6.94
C GLU A 133 17.42 3.15 6.81
N LEU A 134 16.50 4.00 7.24
CA LEU A 134 15.08 3.81 7.03
C LEU A 134 14.66 4.51 5.73
N ARG A 135 14.15 3.74 4.79
CA ARG A 135 13.51 4.24 3.57
C ARG A 135 12.01 4.21 3.75
N LEU A 136 11.37 5.37 3.67
CA LEU A 136 9.93 5.49 3.85
C LEU A 136 9.24 5.56 2.47
N HIS A 137 8.46 4.55 2.16
CA HIS A 137 7.64 4.48 0.97
C HIS A 137 6.18 4.76 1.34
N ALA A 138 5.78 6.02 1.27
CA ALA A 138 4.44 6.47 1.61
C ALA A 138 3.52 6.44 0.38
N GLY A 139 2.39 5.75 0.50
CA GLY A 139 1.38 5.64 -0.56
C GLY A 139 0.26 4.68 -0.20
N ASP A 140 -0.90 4.84 -0.86
CA ASP A 140 -2.09 4.03 -0.59
C ASP A 140 -2.13 2.73 -1.40
N THR A 141 -1.25 2.61 -2.40
CA THR A 141 -1.12 1.37 -3.16
C THR A 141 -0.56 0.26 -2.27
N VAL A 142 -1.19 -0.89 -2.32
CA VAL A 142 -0.72 -2.09 -1.62
C VAL A 142 0.55 -2.58 -2.30
N VAL A 143 1.62 -2.68 -1.52
CA VAL A 143 2.94 -3.14 -1.96
C VAL A 143 3.10 -4.61 -1.61
N ASP A 144 3.65 -5.41 -2.51
CA ASP A 144 3.87 -6.84 -2.29
C ASP A 144 5.16 -7.09 -1.49
N LEU A 145 5.00 -7.29 -0.19
CA LEU A 145 6.13 -7.60 0.70
C LEU A 145 6.82 -8.92 0.37
N ALA A 146 6.11 -9.89 -0.18
CA ALA A 146 6.68 -11.18 -0.55
C ALA A 146 7.65 -11.06 -1.73
N ARG A 147 7.43 -10.07 -2.61
CA ARG A 147 8.34 -9.72 -3.70
C ARG A 147 9.56 -8.91 -3.25
N GLY A 148 9.49 -8.32 -2.07
CA GLY A 148 10.57 -7.49 -1.54
C GLY A 148 10.55 -6.04 -1.99
N ASP A 149 9.40 -5.54 -2.46
CA ASP A 149 9.20 -4.13 -2.81
C ASP A 149 9.30 -3.23 -1.56
N ALA A 150 9.02 -3.80 -0.39
CA ALA A 150 9.30 -3.23 0.91
C ALA A 150 9.62 -4.34 1.93
N ASP A 151 10.22 -3.97 3.05
CA ASP A 151 10.63 -4.91 4.09
C ASP A 151 9.58 -5.02 5.20
N ILE A 152 8.96 -3.90 5.54
CA ILE A 152 7.94 -3.77 6.58
C ILE A 152 6.78 -2.93 6.03
N ALA A 153 5.56 -3.29 6.40
CA ALA A 153 4.38 -2.47 6.15
C ALA A 153 3.67 -2.10 7.45
N VAL A 154 3.15 -0.87 7.51
CA VAL A 154 2.09 -0.50 8.47
C VAL A 154 0.82 -0.23 7.69
N ARG A 155 -0.21 -1.04 7.93
CA ARG A 155 -1.49 -0.93 7.20
C ARG A 155 -2.68 -1.20 8.12
N SER A 156 -3.78 -0.49 7.87
CA SER A 156 -5.08 -0.81 8.45
C SER A 156 -5.68 -2.02 7.74
N GLY A 157 -6.32 -2.92 8.48
CA GLY A 157 -6.93 -4.12 7.90
C GLY A 157 -7.26 -5.21 8.90
N SER A 158 -7.35 -6.44 8.40
CA SER A 158 -7.69 -7.62 9.23
C SER A 158 -6.48 -8.26 9.92
N GLY A 159 -5.25 -7.93 9.51
CA GLY A 159 -4.03 -8.57 9.99
C GLY A 159 -3.80 -10.00 9.46
N ASN A 160 -4.72 -10.52 8.66
CA ASN A 160 -4.60 -11.88 8.13
C ASN A 160 -4.30 -11.83 6.62
N TRP A 161 -3.03 -11.78 6.28
CA TRP A 161 -2.57 -11.74 4.89
C TRP A 161 -1.70 -12.96 4.58
N PRO A 162 -2.08 -13.76 3.57
CA PRO A 162 -1.31 -14.95 3.19
C PRO A 162 0.16 -14.62 2.88
N GLY A 163 1.09 -15.41 3.43
CA GLY A 163 2.52 -15.22 3.21
C GLY A 163 3.17 -14.11 4.02
N LEU A 164 2.43 -13.44 4.90
CA LEU A 164 2.95 -12.41 5.79
C LEU A 164 2.88 -12.84 7.26
N VAL A 165 3.82 -12.35 8.04
CA VAL A 165 3.73 -12.30 9.51
C VAL A 165 3.23 -10.92 9.87
N ALA A 166 2.14 -10.83 10.62
CA ALA A 166 1.55 -9.56 11.04
C ALA A 166 1.30 -9.55 12.54
N GLY A 167 1.50 -8.38 13.15
CA GLY A 167 1.15 -8.08 14.54
C GLY A 167 0.25 -6.84 14.61
N GLU A 168 -0.76 -6.87 15.48
CA GLU A 168 -1.58 -5.69 15.74
C GLU A 168 -0.71 -4.61 16.41
N LEU A 169 -0.74 -3.41 15.84
CA LEU A 169 0.09 -2.30 16.31
C LEU A 169 -0.69 -1.38 17.24
N MET A 170 -1.86 -0.92 16.81
CA MET A 170 -2.71 -0.03 17.59
C MET A 170 -4.13 0.00 17.03
N ALA A 171 -5.13 0.16 17.91
CA ALA A 171 -6.51 0.37 17.51
C ALA A 171 -6.68 1.73 16.80
N GLU A 172 -7.55 1.75 15.80
CA GLU A 172 -7.85 2.96 15.05
C GLU A 172 -9.28 3.41 15.27
N ARG A 173 -9.42 4.66 15.67
CA ARG A 173 -10.73 5.28 15.95
C ARG A 173 -10.84 6.61 15.24
N TYR A 174 -11.98 6.86 14.65
CA TYR A 174 -12.32 8.09 13.94
C TYR A 174 -13.38 8.88 14.69
N ALA A 175 -13.17 10.20 14.78
CA ALA A 175 -14.15 11.11 15.37
C ALA A 175 -14.28 12.39 14.53
N PRO A 176 -15.41 13.12 14.65
CA PRO A 176 -15.54 14.46 14.10
C PRO A 176 -14.55 15.39 14.79
N LEU A 177 -13.63 15.95 14.04
CA LEU A 177 -12.65 16.93 14.52
C LEU A 177 -12.80 18.23 13.74
N CYS A 178 -12.60 19.34 14.43
CA CYS A 178 -12.62 20.67 13.82
C CYS A 178 -11.75 21.66 14.58
N SER A 179 -11.45 22.79 13.96
CA SER A 179 -10.88 23.93 14.65
C SER A 179 -11.81 24.45 15.73
N PRO A 180 -11.31 24.78 16.95
CA PRO A 180 -12.13 25.39 18.00
C PRO A 180 -12.74 26.73 17.57
N MET A 181 -12.17 27.40 16.56
CA MET A 181 -12.72 28.64 15.99
C MET A 181 -14.13 28.49 15.43
N LEU A 182 -14.55 27.28 15.07
CA LEU A 182 -15.91 27.04 14.57
C LEU A 182 -16.98 27.16 15.67
N GLY A 183 -16.60 27.14 16.95
CA GLY A 183 -17.51 27.30 18.07
C GLY A 183 -18.55 26.19 18.21
N LEU A 184 -18.37 25.03 17.54
CA LEU A 184 -19.29 23.91 17.66
C LEU A 184 -19.26 23.35 19.08
N ARG A 185 -20.45 23.15 19.67
CA ARG A 185 -20.59 22.59 21.03
C ARG A 185 -21.55 21.42 21.11
N ARG A 186 -22.42 21.28 20.14
CA ARG A 186 -23.46 20.24 20.11
C ARG A 186 -23.77 19.79 18.68
N ALA A 187 -24.25 18.56 18.55
CA ALA A 187 -24.56 17.95 17.27
C ALA A 187 -25.56 18.73 16.39
N GLY A 188 -26.50 19.45 17.02
CA GLY A 188 -27.46 20.30 16.31
C GLY A 188 -26.85 21.49 15.56
N ASP A 189 -25.60 21.81 15.80
CA ASP A 189 -24.89 22.87 15.08
C ASP A 189 -24.23 22.36 13.79
N LEU A 190 -24.04 21.04 13.66
CA LEU A 190 -23.35 20.41 12.52
C LEU A 190 -23.94 20.76 11.14
N PRO A 191 -25.28 20.85 10.95
CA PRO A 191 -25.85 21.25 9.64
C PRO A 191 -25.50 22.65 9.19
N LYS A 192 -25.01 23.52 10.08
CA LYS A 192 -24.57 24.89 9.76
C LYS A 192 -23.13 24.94 9.24
N HIS A 193 -22.41 23.84 9.32
CA HIS A 193 -21.00 23.74 8.97
C HIS A 193 -20.78 22.74 7.84
N GLN A 194 -19.72 22.96 7.12
CA GLN A 194 -19.33 22.08 6.01
C GLN A 194 -18.75 20.78 6.56
N LEU A 195 -19.16 19.64 5.98
CA LEU A 195 -18.51 18.36 6.22
C LEU A 195 -17.35 18.21 5.24
N ILE A 196 -16.21 17.83 5.78
CA ILE A 196 -15.03 17.48 5.01
C ILE A 196 -15.01 15.96 4.83
N HIS A 197 -14.86 15.53 3.58
CA HIS A 197 -14.84 14.12 3.20
C HIS A 197 -13.41 13.69 2.84
N CYS A 198 -13.09 12.45 3.13
CA CYS A 198 -11.87 11.81 2.66
C CYS A 198 -12.26 10.60 1.80
N ASP A 199 -11.84 10.60 0.54
CA ASP A 199 -12.12 9.52 -0.41
C ASP A 199 -10.95 8.53 -0.36
N TRP A 200 -11.04 7.54 0.53
CA TRP A 200 -9.99 6.54 0.68
C TRP A 200 -10.11 5.42 -0.34
N GLN A 201 -8.99 4.89 -0.73
CA GLN A 201 -8.91 3.64 -1.47
C GLN A 201 -8.64 2.49 -0.46
N PRO A 202 -9.38 1.38 -0.50
CA PRO A 202 -10.48 1.04 -1.40
C PRO A 202 -11.78 1.73 -1.01
N GLN A 203 -12.55 2.13 -2.01
CA GLN A 203 -13.80 2.90 -1.91
C GLN A 203 -14.89 2.26 -1.02
N ALA A 204 -14.70 1.02 -0.58
CA ALA A 204 -15.67 0.30 0.23
C ALA A 204 -15.92 0.90 1.62
N LEU A 205 -15.00 1.72 2.15
CA LEU A 205 -15.09 2.26 3.51
C LEU A 205 -15.43 3.76 3.56
N ALA A 206 -15.02 4.55 2.58
CA ALA A 206 -15.05 6.02 2.64
C ALA A 206 -16.46 6.65 2.64
N PRO A 207 -17.42 6.25 1.80
CA PRO A 207 -18.76 6.85 1.84
C PRO A 207 -19.54 6.47 3.09
N ALA A 208 -19.13 5.39 3.77
CA ALA A 208 -19.86 4.81 4.89
C ALA A 208 -19.53 5.47 6.23
N LEU A 209 -18.34 6.08 6.41
CA LEU A 209 -17.90 6.56 7.72
C LEU A 209 -18.79 7.66 8.29
N TRP A 210 -19.10 8.71 7.54
CA TRP A 210 -20.02 9.73 7.99
C TRP A 210 -21.43 9.17 8.24
N SER A 211 -21.93 8.31 7.34
CA SER A 211 -23.25 7.68 7.52
C SER A 211 -23.28 6.75 8.74
N ARG A 212 -22.20 6.01 8.98
CA ARG A 212 -22.00 5.18 10.16
C ARG A 212 -21.98 6.03 11.41
N TRP A 213 -21.20 7.12 11.39
CA TRP A 213 -21.09 8.03 12.51
C TRP A 213 -22.43 8.66 12.89
N PHE A 214 -23.19 9.19 11.92
CA PHE A 214 -24.53 9.75 12.17
C PHE A 214 -25.45 8.74 12.83
N ARG A 215 -25.41 7.50 12.38
CA ARG A 215 -26.23 6.41 12.96
C ARG A 215 -25.81 6.10 14.40
N GLU A 216 -24.52 5.95 14.67
CA GLU A 216 -24.01 5.64 16.01
C GLU A 216 -24.17 6.83 16.98
N ALA A 217 -24.10 8.04 16.49
CA ALA A 217 -24.36 9.24 17.27
C ALA A 217 -25.85 9.49 17.53
N GLY A 218 -26.76 8.75 16.91
CA GLY A 218 -28.19 8.98 17.01
C GLY A 218 -28.69 10.29 16.40
N ILE A 219 -27.94 10.82 15.43
CA ILE A 219 -28.18 12.10 14.77
C ILE A 219 -28.70 11.87 13.36
N ALA A 220 -29.79 12.58 12.99
CA ALA A 220 -30.25 12.50 11.60
C ALA A 220 -29.21 13.00 10.61
N GLN A 221 -28.89 12.17 9.63
CA GLN A 221 -27.98 12.58 8.57
C GLN A 221 -28.62 13.72 7.77
N PRO A 222 -27.90 14.82 7.53
CA PRO A 222 -28.39 15.92 6.70
C PRO A 222 -28.83 15.40 5.33
N ARG A 223 -30.08 15.71 4.92
CA ARG A 223 -30.65 15.32 3.63
C ARG A 223 -30.53 16.49 2.64
N GLY A 224 -30.26 16.17 1.37
CA GLY A 224 -30.24 17.15 0.30
C GLY A 224 -28.84 17.55 -0.19
N ARG A 225 -28.81 18.54 -1.08
CA ARG A 225 -27.58 19.07 -1.72
C ARG A 225 -26.51 19.53 -0.71
N SER A 226 -26.88 19.88 0.52
CA SER A 226 -25.94 20.30 1.58
C SER A 226 -24.99 19.21 2.07
N ALA A 227 -25.36 17.93 1.95
CA ALA A 227 -24.54 16.85 2.52
C ALA A 227 -23.42 16.34 1.58
N LYS A 228 -23.57 16.54 0.26
CA LYS A 228 -22.60 16.05 -0.73
C LYS A 228 -22.18 17.10 -1.77
N ALA A 229 -23.02 18.10 -2.02
CA ALA A 229 -22.87 18.97 -3.21
C ALA A 229 -22.03 20.23 -2.97
N ALA A 230 -21.61 20.50 -1.73
CA ALA A 230 -20.76 21.65 -1.39
C ALA A 230 -19.63 21.29 -0.40
N GLY A 231 -19.41 19.99 -0.11
CA GLY A 231 -18.37 19.52 0.78
C GLY A 231 -16.99 19.52 0.11
N LEU A 232 -15.95 19.79 0.89
CA LEU A 232 -14.58 19.52 0.47
C LEU A 232 -14.35 18.01 0.53
N SER A 233 -13.79 17.44 -0.53
CA SER A 233 -13.37 16.05 -0.57
C SER A 233 -11.88 15.96 -0.92
N PHE A 234 -11.16 15.12 -0.20
CA PHE A 234 -9.73 14.93 -0.37
C PHE A 234 -9.44 13.44 -0.53
N SER A 235 -8.44 13.11 -1.33
CA SER A 235 -7.91 11.75 -1.48
C SER A 235 -6.94 11.35 -0.36
N ASP A 236 -6.53 12.29 0.49
CA ASP A 236 -5.57 12.08 1.58
C ASP A 236 -6.07 12.72 2.87
N GLU A 237 -5.96 11.99 3.98
CA GLU A 237 -6.44 12.43 5.30
C GLU A 237 -5.66 13.63 5.83
N THR A 238 -4.37 13.77 5.45
CA THR A 238 -3.57 14.93 5.85
C THR A 238 -4.16 16.23 5.31
N HIS A 239 -4.65 16.21 4.07
CA HIS A 239 -5.30 17.38 3.48
C HIS A 239 -6.65 17.67 4.14
N ALA A 240 -7.42 16.64 4.48
CA ALA A 240 -8.68 16.81 5.22
C ALA A 240 -8.42 17.41 6.61
N MET A 241 -7.35 16.99 7.29
CA MET A 241 -6.92 17.52 8.57
C MET A 241 -6.49 19.00 8.46
N LEU A 242 -5.69 19.35 7.45
CA LEU A 242 -5.29 20.73 7.19
C LEU A 242 -6.50 21.64 6.93
N ALA A 243 -7.49 21.16 6.19
CA ALA A 243 -8.73 21.90 5.96
C ALA A 243 -9.53 22.11 7.25
N ALA A 244 -9.60 21.09 8.13
CA ALA A 244 -10.25 21.20 9.42
C ALA A 244 -9.52 22.19 10.35
N LEU A 245 -8.17 22.16 10.39
CA LEU A 245 -7.33 23.12 11.13
C LEU A 245 -7.56 24.55 10.65
N ALA A 246 -7.69 24.76 9.35
CA ALA A 246 -7.97 26.06 8.75
C ALA A 246 -9.41 26.55 9.00
N GLY A 247 -10.25 25.76 9.67
CA GLY A 247 -11.64 26.14 9.98
C GLY A 247 -12.60 26.00 8.81
N HIS A 248 -12.25 25.26 7.77
CA HIS A 248 -13.12 25.07 6.59
C HIS A 248 -14.29 24.11 6.84
N GLY A 249 -14.32 23.41 7.98
CA GLY A 249 -15.42 22.50 8.32
C GLY A 249 -15.02 21.46 9.36
N VAL A 250 -15.85 20.42 9.42
CA VAL A 250 -15.68 19.28 10.33
C VAL A 250 -15.28 18.06 9.52
N ALA A 251 -14.19 17.41 9.89
CA ALA A 251 -13.69 16.20 9.25
C ALA A 251 -13.82 14.99 10.20
N LEU A 252 -14.13 13.81 9.66
CA LEU A 252 -13.90 12.55 10.37
C LEU A 252 -12.45 12.17 10.20
N LEU A 253 -11.68 12.22 11.30
CA LEU A 253 -10.23 12.00 11.29
C LEU A 253 -9.85 10.93 12.31
N SER A 254 -8.74 10.26 12.05
CA SER A 254 -8.10 9.33 12.97
C SER A 254 -7.64 10.08 14.23
N LEU A 255 -8.09 9.62 15.39
CA LEU A 255 -7.65 10.16 16.68
C LEU A 255 -6.15 9.90 16.90
N THR A 256 -5.63 8.81 16.38
CA THR A 256 -4.21 8.47 16.45
C THR A 256 -3.35 9.44 15.63
N LEU A 257 -3.79 9.74 14.41
CA LEU A 257 -3.04 10.64 13.53
C LEU A 257 -3.20 12.12 13.89
N ALA A 258 -4.32 12.49 14.55
CA ALA A 258 -4.60 13.83 15.04
C ALA A 258 -4.18 14.07 16.51
N ALA A 259 -3.47 13.13 17.11
CA ALA A 259 -3.16 13.18 18.55
C ALA A 259 -2.44 14.47 18.98
N GLU A 260 -1.53 14.98 18.16
CA GLU A 260 -0.80 16.21 18.47
C GLU A 260 -1.69 17.46 18.40
N GLU A 261 -2.57 17.54 17.41
CA GLU A 261 -3.52 18.63 17.26
C GLU A 261 -4.58 18.63 18.37
N LEU A 262 -5.00 17.45 18.81
CA LEU A 262 -5.90 17.29 19.95
C LEU A 262 -5.19 17.70 21.25
N ARG A 263 -3.95 17.29 21.46
CA ARG A 263 -3.15 17.61 22.64
C ARG A 263 -2.85 19.11 22.74
N SER A 264 -2.55 19.75 21.61
CA SER A 264 -2.30 21.19 21.53
C SER A 264 -3.56 22.04 21.55
N GLY A 265 -4.74 21.43 21.38
CA GLY A 265 -6.00 22.14 21.23
C GLY A 265 -6.20 22.82 19.88
N ALA A 266 -5.35 22.55 18.89
CA ALA A 266 -5.50 23.08 17.52
C ALA A 266 -6.71 22.44 16.82
N LEU A 267 -7.01 21.18 17.14
CA LEU A 267 -8.28 20.52 16.83
C LEU A 267 -8.99 20.09 18.11
N VAL A 268 -10.30 20.04 18.05
CA VAL A 268 -11.16 19.54 19.13
C VAL A 268 -12.17 18.53 18.57
N GLN A 269 -12.53 17.54 19.39
CA GLN A 269 -13.71 16.73 19.16
C GLN A 269 -14.91 17.43 19.81
N PRO A 270 -15.78 18.09 19.04
CA PRO A 270 -16.80 18.95 19.64
C PRO A 270 -17.94 18.15 20.29
N PHE A 271 -18.20 16.94 19.79
CA PHE A 271 -19.27 16.06 20.27
C PHE A 271 -19.21 14.68 19.59
N GLY A 272 -20.06 13.78 20.06
CA GLY A 272 -20.33 12.47 19.45
C GLY A 272 -19.36 11.38 19.84
N PRO A 273 -19.64 10.15 19.42
CA PRO A 273 -18.77 9.03 19.66
C PRO A 273 -17.53 9.05 18.76
N ALA A 274 -16.49 8.32 19.18
CA ALA A 274 -15.45 7.86 18.29
C ALA A 274 -15.86 6.51 17.70
N LEU A 275 -15.77 6.36 16.39
CA LEU A 275 -15.99 5.10 15.68
C LEU A 275 -14.77 4.21 15.79
N ASP A 276 -14.95 2.97 16.19
CA ASP A 276 -13.95 1.94 16.03
C ASP A 276 -13.93 1.50 14.55
N THR A 277 -12.78 1.60 13.91
CA THR A 277 -12.62 1.28 12.50
C THR A 277 -11.63 0.13 12.26
N GLY A 278 -11.22 -0.55 13.33
CA GLY A 278 -10.27 -1.65 13.30
C GLY A 278 -8.91 -1.27 13.88
N SER A 279 -7.86 -1.79 13.31
CA SER A 279 -6.50 -1.57 13.83
C SER A 279 -5.49 -1.38 12.70
N TYR A 280 -4.40 -0.68 13.02
CA TYR A 280 -3.17 -0.76 12.25
C TYR A 280 -2.42 -2.03 12.61
N PHE A 281 -1.86 -2.65 11.61
CA PHE A 281 -1.01 -3.83 11.73
C PHE A 281 0.37 -3.53 11.17
N LEU A 282 1.37 -4.09 11.84
CA LEU A 282 2.73 -4.16 11.37
C LEU A 282 2.91 -5.51 10.68
N ALA A 283 3.47 -5.54 9.47
CA ALA A 283 3.61 -6.76 8.69
C ALA A 283 4.95 -6.85 7.97
N THR A 284 5.45 -8.07 7.81
CA THR A 284 6.62 -8.40 6.99
C THR A 284 6.40 -9.74 6.27
N ALA A 285 7.17 -10.03 5.23
CA ALA A 285 7.12 -11.33 4.57
C ALA A 285 7.54 -12.46 5.52
N SER A 286 6.81 -13.59 5.48
CA SER A 286 7.12 -14.77 6.30
C SER A 286 8.58 -15.24 6.09
N GLY A 287 9.28 -15.49 7.19
CA GLY A 287 10.70 -15.87 7.20
C GLY A 287 11.67 -14.68 7.28
N ARG A 288 11.20 -13.43 7.16
CA ARG A 288 12.02 -12.22 7.27
C ARG A 288 11.92 -11.51 8.63
N GLU A 289 10.98 -11.89 9.46
CA GLU A 289 10.71 -11.31 10.79
C GLU A 289 11.91 -11.38 11.74
N ASN A 290 12.84 -12.33 11.49
CA ASN A 290 14.06 -12.53 12.28
C ASN A 290 15.30 -11.84 11.69
N GLU A 291 15.21 -11.19 10.53
CA GLU A 291 16.31 -10.40 9.98
C GLU A 291 16.66 -9.26 10.96
N PRO A 292 17.94 -9.11 11.38
CA PRO A 292 18.29 -8.20 12.48
C PRO A 292 17.84 -6.75 12.26
N ALA A 293 17.95 -6.23 11.04
CA ALA A 293 17.54 -4.85 10.74
C ALA A 293 16.01 -4.70 10.75
N ILE A 294 15.27 -5.66 10.17
CA ILE A 294 13.80 -5.68 10.17
C ILE A 294 13.30 -5.78 11.60
N ARG A 295 13.83 -6.70 12.40
CA ARG A 295 13.45 -6.88 13.79
C ARG A 295 13.72 -5.64 14.65
N ALA A 296 14.83 -4.94 14.43
CA ALA A 296 15.12 -3.71 15.16
C ALA A 296 14.11 -2.60 14.84
N VAL A 297 13.76 -2.41 13.56
CA VAL A 297 12.75 -1.44 13.13
C VAL A 297 11.37 -1.83 13.65
N TRP A 298 11.02 -3.12 13.59
CA TRP A 298 9.76 -3.64 14.11
C TRP A 298 9.60 -3.33 15.61
N GLN A 299 10.58 -3.69 16.42
CA GLN A 299 10.58 -3.43 17.87
C GLN A 299 10.53 -1.93 18.19
N TRP A 300 11.22 -1.11 17.40
CA TRP A 300 11.12 0.34 17.54
C TRP A 300 9.70 0.84 17.29
N ILE A 301 9.05 0.41 16.21
CA ILE A 301 7.68 0.82 15.91
C ILE A 301 6.73 0.40 17.04
N GLU A 302 6.81 -0.85 17.53
CA GLU A 302 5.99 -1.33 18.65
C GLU A 302 6.22 -0.49 19.92
N SER A 303 7.47 -0.18 20.24
CA SER A 303 7.81 0.64 21.42
C SER A 303 7.21 2.06 21.35
N GLN A 304 7.12 2.62 20.13
CA GLN A 304 6.53 3.95 19.92
C GLN A 304 5.00 3.92 19.92
N ALA A 305 4.38 2.79 19.65
CA ALA A 305 2.94 2.62 19.69
C ALA A 305 2.42 2.39 21.13
N ALA A 306 3.27 1.84 22.00
CA ALA A 306 2.97 1.62 23.41
C ALA A 306 3.21 2.85 24.30
N ALA A 307 3.86 3.89 23.79
CA ALA A 307 4.22 5.12 24.50
C ALA A 307 3.12 6.20 24.40
#